data_db194ef58242246a270deaadb037e3be
#
_entry.id   db194ef58242246a270deaadb037e3be
#
_cell.length_a   1.000
_cell.length_b   1.000
_cell.length_c   1.000
_cell.angle_alpha   90.00
_cell.angle_beta   90.00
_cell.angle_gamma   90.00
#
_symmetry.space_group_name_H-M   'P 1'
#
loop_
_entity.id
_entity.type
_entity.pdbx_description
1 polymer ?
#
loop_
_entity_poly.entity_id
_entity_poly.type
_entity_poly.pdbx_seq_one_letter_code
_entity_poly.pdbx_strand_id
1 'polypeptide(L)'
;MKKQDLLKYFDDDLIDKLFGFCYARTNDSYEAEELCSDIIYALVNASHSDGEIKSVYPFIWRVARNVYADFSNNRRKRAETIYEGDSEEILLSVAEEDTSDDTAELLTSVYRRIAFLTKAYREVMIMFYIDGLSTAQIAKAQGTSEGAVRQRLFSARQKIKSEVEEMAETYNRPVALDKIDYVIWGTGNPAWGDPRNVCTRMFSNHIVWLCHKKPMSASEIAEELNVPTVYVEEELEILRKGENGEYGFLRRLDNGKYAINFILLDKDVIEKANALYTEQLPKICDIISNYIEEHKAEYLAFPYLNKKVDMNLILWQQVSNISWAFSENVERILKEKYFSDVADVKRPFSVFGYVDNGKYYGGGWDGVDAQNVCGFSNVQLDNIHITRIKKHFSCGLNVSKDPQIQLALRSIEGLDITALSEQEKEHAAKAIECGYLYRDGDMLYTKILVCSFSDRDNLFKISNNLQSGYFDADAEIVAANVAELIKKSVPEYLHGEWKLANTLANMPILDAVVEVLIEKGILTPPENGIGAEGCWMSVMK
;
A
#
# COMPACT_ATOMS: atom_id res chain seq x y z
N MET A 1 -8.00 16.46 -53.05
CA MET A 1 -7.01 15.45 -53.44
C MET A 1 -7.59 14.07 -53.11
N LYS A 2 -7.43 13.10 -54.00
CA LYS A 2 -7.90 11.74 -53.66
C LYS A 2 -6.99 11.10 -52.59
N LYS A 3 -7.58 10.32 -51.72
CA LYS A 3 -6.81 9.64 -50.65
C LYS A 3 -5.69 8.76 -51.17
N GLN A 4 -5.84 8.18 -52.37
CA GLN A 4 -4.81 7.39 -53.07
C GLN A 4 -3.51 8.17 -53.36
N ASP A 5 -3.58 9.52 -53.41
CA ASP A 5 -2.40 10.36 -53.61
C ASP A 5 -1.64 10.63 -52.30
N LEU A 6 -2.13 10.15 -51.15
CA LEU A 6 -1.54 10.37 -49.82
C LEU A 6 -0.10 9.83 -49.74
N LEU A 7 0.15 8.67 -50.33
CA LEU A 7 1.47 8.02 -50.33
C LEU A 7 2.58 8.82 -51.01
N LYS A 8 2.23 9.79 -51.87
CA LYS A 8 3.21 10.68 -52.52
C LYS A 8 3.87 11.68 -51.54
N TYR A 9 3.32 11.81 -50.35
CA TYR A 9 3.81 12.71 -49.28
C TYR A 9 4.62 11.96 -48.24
N PHE A 10 4.85 10.65 -48.42
CA PHE A 10 5.68 9.84 -47.53
C PHE A 10 7.15 10.01 -47.95
N ASP A 11 7.77 11.07 -47.47
CA ASP A 11 9.19 11.31 -47.59
C ASP A 11 9.87 11.16 -46.22
N ASP A 12 11.19 11.17 -46.20
CA ASP A 12 11.97 11.01 -44.97
C ASP A 12 11.63 12.10 -43.94
N ASP A 13 11.39 13.34 -44.37
CA ASP A 13 11.03 14.46 -43.49
C ASP A 13 9.69 14.23 -42.77
N LEU A 14 8.70 13.64 -43.44
CA LEU A 14 7.44 13.26 -42.82
C LEU A 14 7.62 12.11 -41.82
N ILE A 15 8.42 11.09 -42.20
CA ILE A 15 8.70 9.92 -41.36
C ILE A 15 9.40 10.38 -40.06
N ASP A 16 10.43 11.23 -40.18
CA ASP A 16 11.14 11.80 -39.05
C ASP A 16 10.21 12.61 -38.10
N LYS A 17 9.32 13.40 -38.71
CA LYS A 17 8.31 14.15 -37.92
C LYS A 17 7.31 13.24 -37.23
N LEU A 18 6.86 12.15 -37.85
CA LEU A 18 5.98 11.15 -37.25
C LEU A 18 6.71 10.42 -36.14
N PHE A 19 7.95 10.00 -36.35
CA PHE A 19 8.76 9.38 -35.32
C PHE A 19 8.98 10.33 -34.14
N GLY A 20 9.34 11.58 -34.38
CA GLY A 20 9.46 12.61 -33.35
C GLY A 20 8.16 12.84 -32.57
N PHE A 21 7.01 12.81 -33.24
CA PHE A 21 5.69 12.86 -32.60
C PHE A 21 5.47 11.66 -31.67
N CYS A 22 5.85 10.46 -32.10
CA CYS A 22 5.72 9.23 -31.33
C CYS A 22 6.67 9.24 -30.14
N TYR A 23 7.94 9.57 -30.35
CA TYR A 23 8.98 9.59 -29.32
C TYR A 23 8.66 10.60 -28.21
N ALA A 24 8.17 11.80 -28.56
CA ALA A 24 7.75 12.79 -27.56
C ALA A 24 6.56 12.34 -26.67
N ARG A 25 5.87 11.26 -27.04
CA ARG A 25 4.70 10.71 -26.32
C ARG A 25 4.98 9.40 -25.61
N THR A 26 5.93 8.63 -26.09
CA THR A 26 6.33 7.35 -25.50
C THR A 26 7.62 7.46 -24.70
N ASN A 27 8.53 8.33 -25.12
CA ASN A 27 9.89 8.51 -24.57
C ASN A 27 10.70 7.20 -24.53
N ASP A 28 10.34 6.27 -25.37
CA ASP A 28 10.99 5.00 -25.58
C ASP A 28 11.09 4.74 -27.07
N SER A 29 12.29 4.40 -27.57
CA SER A 29 12.51 4.27 -29.01
C SER A 29 11.74 3.08 -29.61
N TYR A 30 11.62 1.97 -28.87
CA TYR A 30 10.90 0.79 -29.33
C TYR A 30 9.39 1.07 -29.41
N GLU A 31 8.79 1.65 -28.36
CA GLU A 31 7.40 2.05 -28.37
C GLU A 31 7.11 3.18 -29.37
N ALA A 32 8.07 4.07 -29.61
CA ALA A 32 7.96 5.10 -30.64
C ALA A 32 7.93 4.49 -32.05
N GLU A 33 8.75 3.48 -32.30
CA GLU A 33 8.75 2.72 -33.57
C GLU A 33 7.46 1.94 -33.76
N GLU A 34 6.96 1.26 -32.71
CA GLU A 34 5.68 0.55 -32.75
C GLU A 34 4.54 1.52 -33.08
N LEU A 35 4.44 2.62 -32.32
CA LEU A 35 3.41 3.65 -32.55
C LEU A 35 3.55 4.32 -33.92
N CYS A 36 4.78 4.60 -34.38
CA CYS A 36 5.04 5.17 -35.70
C CYS A 36 4.61 4.21 -36.79
N SER A 37 4.93 2.92 -36.66
CA SER A 37 4.52 1.86 -37.59
C SER A 37 2.99 1.75 -37.67
N ASP A 38 2.30 1.80 -36.54
CA ASP A 38 0.84 1.77 -36.47
C ASP A 38 0.22 3.00 -37.14
N ILE A 39 0.81 4.19 -36.99
CA ILE A 39 0.38 5.41 -37.68
C ILE A 39 0.58 5.28 -39.17
N ILE A 40 1.75 4.83 -39.63
CA ILE A 40 2.04 4.61 -41.04
C ILE A 40 1.07 3.57 -41.64
N TYR A 41 0.83 2.47 -40.94
CA TYR A 41 -0.14 1.46 -41.34
C TYR A 41 -1.56 2.02 -41.49
N ALA A 42 -2.01 2.82 -40.51
CA ALA A 42 -3.32 3.48 -40.55
C ALA A 42 -3.43 4.46 -41.72
N LEU A 43 -2.36 5.20 -42.03
CA LEU A 43 -2.31 6.12 -43.17
C LEU A 43 -2.32 5.38 -44.51
N VAL A 44 -1.59 4.25 -44.63
CA VAL A 44 -1.61 3.38 -45.81
C VAL A 44 -3.00 2.80 -46.03
N ASN A 45 -3.64 2.28 -44.98
CA ASN A 45 -5.03 1.80 -45.05
C ASN A 45 -6.01 2.90 -45.46
N ALA A 46 -5.84 4.10 -44.92
CA ALA A 46 -6.67 5.26 -45.31
C ALA A 46 -6.48 5.63 -46.78
N SER A 47 -5.29 5.41 -47.38
CA SER A 47 -5.02 5.66 -48.79
C SER A 47 -5.77 4.70 -49.72
N HIS A 48 -6.07 3.50 -49.25
CA HIS A 48 -6.83 2.50 -50.03
C HIS A 48 -8.36 2.70 -49.94
N SER A 49 -8.84 3.62 -49.11
CA SER A 49 -10.27 3.90 -49.00
C SER A 49 -10.71 5.02 -49.94
N ASP A 50 -11.95 4.95 -50.44
CA ASP A 50 -12.52 6.00 -51.28
C ASP A 50 -12.75 7.28 -50.48
N GLY A 51 -12.51 8.45 -51.13
CA GLY A 51 -12.79 9.75 -50.54
C GLY A 51 -11.77 10.82 -50.92
N GLU A 52 -12.10 12.07 -50.58
CA GLU A 52 -11.22 13.22 -50.83
C GLU A 52 -10.68 13.81 -49.52
N ILE A 53 -9.43 14.23 -49.57
CA ILE A 53 -8.74 14.92 -48.48
C ILE A 53 -8.69 16.41 -48.84
N LYS A 54 -9.23 17.27 -47.96
CA LYS A 54 -9.19 18.73 -48.15
C LYS A 54 -7.80 19.31 -47.93
N SER A 55 -7.04 18.74 -46.99
CA SER A 55 -5.67 19.14 -46.67
C SER A 55 -4.90 17.97 -46.12
N VAL A 56 -3.70 17.70 -46.67
CA VAL A 56 -2.91 16.48 -46.41
C VAL A 56 -2.34 16.43 -45.01
N TYR A 57 -1.59 17.43 -44.60
CA TYR A 57 -0.95 17.46 -43.30
C TYR A 57 -1.94 17.44 -42.13
N PRO A 58 -3.01 18.24 -42.11
CA PRO A 58 -4.05 18.12 -41.08
C PRO A 58 -4.72 16.75 -41.01
N PHE A 59 -4.82 16.06 -42.15
CA PHE A 59 -5.35 14.69 -42.21
C PHE A 59 -4.38 13.70 -41.56
N ILE A 60 -3.11 13.74 -41.92
CA ILE A 60 -2.05 12.90 -41.36
C ILE A 60 -2.01 13.03 -39.84
N TRP A 61 -1.94 14.26 -39.34
CA TRP A 61 -1.88 14.51 -37.91
C TRP A 61 -3.17 14.16 -37.15
N ARG A 62 -4.31 14.16 -37.80
CA ARG A 62 -5.54 13.64 -37.22
C ARG A 62 -5.49 12.12 -37.06
N VAL A 63 -5.01 11.41 -38.09
CA VAL A 63 -4.82 9.96 -38.02
C VAL A 63 -3.81 9.61 -36.92
N ALA A 64 -2.67 10.28 -36.90
CA ALA A 64 -1.64 10.06 -35.87
C ALA A 64 -2.18 10.22 -34.44
N ARG A 65 -3.00 11.26 -34.18
CA ARG A 65 -3.63 11.46 -32.87
C ARG A 65 -4.65 10.39 -32.50
N ASN A 66 -5.42 9.91 -33.47
CA ASN A 66 -6.38 8.83 -33.22
C ASN A 66 -5.68 7.52 -32.87
N VAL A 67 -4.64 7.16 -33.66
CA VAL A 67 -3.83 5.96 -33.41
C VAL A 67 -3.15 6.04 -32.03
N TYR A 68 -2.59 7.20 -31.66
CA TYR A 68 -2.02 7.41 -30.35
C TYR A 68 -3.05 7.24 -29.22
N ALA A 69 -4.27 7.72 -29.39
CA ALA A 69 -5.33 7.54 -28.40
C ALA A 69 -5.66 6.05 -28.20
N ASP A 70 -5.74 5.29 -29.29
CA ASP A 70 -5.97 3.83 -29.23
C ASP A 70 -4.77 3.09 -28.63
N PHE A 71 -3.55 3.47 -29.00
CA PHE A 71 -2.31 2.94 -28.45
C PHE A 71 -2.24 3.16 -26.93
N SER A 72 -2.50 4.38 -26.46
CA SER A 72 -2.53 4.74 -25.04
C SER A 72 -3.58 3.94 -24.25
N ASN A 73 -4.79 3.78 -24.84
CA ASN A 73 -5.85 2.98 -24.22
C ASN A 73 -5.50 1.48 -24.15
N ASN A 74 -4.88 0.94 -25.22
CA ASN A 74 -4.46 -0.46 -25.25
C ASN A 74 -3.29 -0.72 -24.29
N ARG A 75 -2.36 0.21 -24.17
CA ARG A 75 -1.27 0.15 -23.21
C ARG A 75 -1.81 0.12 -21.78
N ARG A 76 -2.81 0.94 -21.47
CA ARG A 76 -3.50 0.93 -20.18
C ARG A 76 -4.16 -0.44 -19.89
N LYS A 77 -4.83 -1.02 -20.87
CA LYS A 77 -5.42 -2.37 -20.76
C LYS A 77 -4.36 -3.48 -20.62
N ARG A 78 -3.23 -3.39 -21.36
CA ARG A 78 -2.11 -4.35 -21.21
C ARG A 78 -1.46 -4.25 -19.83
N ALA A 79 -1.28 -3.06 -19.29
CA ALA A 79 -0.79 -2.87 -17.92
C ALA A 79 -1.72 -3.52 -16.88
N GLU A 80 -3.03 -3.57 -17.13
CA GLU A 80 -4.00 -4.27 -16.31
C GLU A 80 -3.91 -5.82 -16.45
N THR A 81 -3.35 -6.34 -17.56
CA THR A 81 -3.33 -7.78 -17.88
C THR A 81 -1.98 -8.46 -17.63
N ILE A 82 -0.86 -7.74 -17.47
CA ILE A 82 0.51 -8.29 -17.29
C ILE A 82 0.84 -8.56 -15.81
N TYR A 83 -0.15 -8.85 -14.98
CA TYR A 83 0.08 -9.23 -13.57
C TYR A 83 0.30 -10.73 -13.34
N GLU A 84 0.58 -11.52 -14.38
CA GLU A 84 0.95 -12.93 -14.24
C GLU A 84 2.11 -13.28 -15.18
N GLY A 85 3.37 -13.05 -14.78
CA GLY A 85 4.53 -13.64 -15.46
C GLY A 85 5.79 -12.74 -15.51
N ASP A 86 6.80 -13.18 -14.83
CA ASP A 86 8.25 -12.92 -14.93
C ASP A 86 8.73 -11.70 -15.74
N SER A 87 9.07 -10.65 -15.02
CA SER A 87 9.61 -9.40 -15.56
C SER A 87 11.14 -9.21 -15.40
N GLU A 88 11.89 -10.24 -15.02
CA GLU A 88 13.35 -10.14 -14.84
C GLU A 88 14.19 -10.32 -16.13
N GLU A 89 13.65 -10.93 -17.16
CA GLU A 89 14.42 -11.27 -18.37
C GLU A 89 14.42 -10.18 -19.45
N ILE A 90 13.53 -9.19 -19.38
CA ILE A 90 13.38 -8.14 -20.40
C ILE A 90 14.29 -6.92 -20.16
N LEU A 91 14.79 -6.72 -18.95
CA LEU A 91 15.62 -5.56 -18.58
C LEU A 91 17.11 -5.70 -18.95
N LEU A 92 17.57 -6.86 -19.41
CA LEU A 92 18.98 -7.14 -19.68
C LEU A 92 19.37 -7.12 -21.16
N SER A 93 18.45 -6.86 -22.09
CA SER A 93 18.71 -6.99 -23.54
C SER A 93 18.91 -5.67 -24.30
N VAL A 94 18.95 -4.51 -23.64
CA VAL A 94 19.17 -3.23 -24.34
C VAL A 94 20.47 -2.59 -23.86
N ALA A 95 21.55 -3.08 -24.39
CA ALA A 95 22.82 -2.35 -24.47
C ALA A 95 23.42 -2.56 -25.87
N GLU A 96 23.80 -1.43 -26.46
CA GLU A 96 24.62 -1.25 -27.66
C GLU A 96 23.89 -1.22 -29.02
N GLU A 97 23.79 -0.01 -29.59
CA GLU A 97 24.40 0.26 -30.87
C GLU A 97 24.64 1.77 -31.07
N ASP A 98 25.85 2.04 -31.47
CA ASP A 98 26.51 3.33 -31.69
C ASP A 98 26.23 3.80 -33.13
N THR A 99 25.62 4.98 -33.36
CA THR A 99 25.73 5.71 -34.62
C THR A 99 25.72 7.21 -34.40
N SER A 100 26.82 7.82 -34.71
CA SER A 100 27.09 9.24 -34.65
C SER A 100 26.35 10.03 -35.72
N ASP A 101 25.38 10.85 -35.30
CA ASP A 101 25.02 12.07 -36.01
C ASP A 101 24.60 13.12 -34.98
N ASP A 102 25.45 14.10 -34.71
CA ASP A 102 25.30 15.15 -33.68
C ASP A 102 23.94 15.87 -33.77
N THR A 103 23.33 15.92 -34.94
CA THR A 103 22.05 16.60 -35.18
C THR A 103 20.86 15.72 -34.74
N ALA A 104 20.92 14.43 -34.99
CA ALA A 104 19.89 13.46 -34.60
C ALA A 104 19.89 13.29 -33.06
N GLU A 105 21.07 13.26 -32.46
CA GLU A 105 21.26 13.18 -31.02
C GLU A 105 20.73 14.45 -30.30
N LEU A 106 20.97 15.63 -30.88
CA LEU A 106 20.42 16.87 -30.36
C LEU A 106 18.90 16.92 -30.46
N LEU A 107 18.32 16.49 -31.57
CA LEU A 107 16.85 16.41 -31.76
C LEU A 107 16.23 15.40 -30.79
N THR A 108 16.82 14.24 -30.65
CA THR A 108 16.40 13.22 -29.67
C THR A 108 16.43 13.77 -28.25
N SER A 109 17.49 14.49 -27.90
CA SER A 109 17.60 15.18 -26.59
C SER A 109 16.50 16.21 -26.38
N VAL A 110 16.16 17.02 -27.39
CA VAL A 110 15.07 18.00 -27.32
C VAL A 110 13.70 17.33 -27.18
N TYR A 111 13.41 16.28 -27.94
CA TYR A 111 12.14 15.52 -27.82
C TYR A 111 12.00 14.86 -26.44
N ARG A 112 13.08 14.27 -25.94
CA ARG A 112 13.15 13.72 -24.59
C ARG A 112 12.83 14.79 -23.55
N ARG A 113 13.41 15.98 -23.67
CA ARG A 113 13.13 17.10 -22.77
C ARG A 113 11.69 17.61 -22.82
N ILE A 114 11.09 17.62 -24.01
CA ILE A 114 9.66 17.95 -24.14
C ILE A 114 8.80 16.96 -23.35
N ALA A 115 9.16 15.68 -23.32
CA ALA A 115 8.44 14.66 -22.57
C ALA A 115 8.48 14.88 -21.05
N PHE A 116 9.54 15.49 -20.53
CA PHE A 116 9.69 15.83 -19.10
C PHE A 116 8.97 17.13 -18.69
N LEU A 117 8.49 17.91 -19.62
CA LEU A 117 7.68 19.09 -19.30
C LEU A 117 6.34 18.69 -18.69
N THR A 118 5.80 19.54 -17.80
CA THR A 118 4.43 19.38 -17.33
C THR A 118 3.45 19.40 -18.49
N LYS A 119 2.31 18.75 -18.34
CA LYS A 119 1.27 18.61 -19.38
C LYS A 119 0.98 19.92 -20.10
N ALA A 120 0.81 21.01 -19.36
CA ALA A 120 0.48 22.33 -19.94
C ALA A 120 1.58 22.89 -20.85
N TYR A 121 2.84 22.67 -20.52
CA TYR A 121 3.99 23.11 -21.33
C TYR A 121 4.27 22.15 -22.48
N ARG A 122 4.21 20.85 -22.22
CA ARG A 122 4.40 19.79 -23.21
C ARG A 122 3.41 19.90 -24.36
N GLU A 123 2.11 20.04 -24.06
CA GLU A 123 1.08 20.16 -25.08
C GLU A 123 1.28 21.37 -26.00
N VAL A 124 1.62 22.54 -25.44
CA VAL A 124 1.88 23.72 -26.29
C VAL A 124 3.13 23.57 -27.12
N MET A 125 4.17 22.89 -26.63
CA MET A 125 5.39 22.60 -27.37
C MET A 125 5.10 21.65 -28.55
N ILE A 126 4.39 20.56 -28.28
CA ILE A 126 3.99 19.58 -29.30
C ILE A 126 3.11 20.25 -30.36
N MET A 127 2.06 20.96 -29.95
CA MET A 127 1.15 21.64 -30.86
C MET A 127 1.85 22.69 -31.74
N PHE A 128 2.84 23.39 -31.17
CA PHE A 128 3.55 24.44 -31.90
C PHE A 128 4.63 23.90 -32.82
N TYR A 129 5.53 23.02 -32.31
CA TYR A 129 6.73 22.56 -33.04
C TYR A 129 6.51 21.29 -33.85
N ILE A 130 5.65 20.40 -33.38
CA ILE A 130 5.41 19.11 -34.04
C ILE A 130 4.15 19.17 -34.89
N ASP A 131 3.03 19.67 -34.33
CA ASP A 131 1.75 19.78 -35.07
C ASP A 131 1.69 21.02 -35.97
N GLY A 132 2.66 21.94 -35.88
CA GLY A 132 2.76 23.14 -36.73
C GLY A 132 1.62 24.17 -36.52
N LEU A 133 0.94 24.15 -35.36
CA LEU A 133 -0.17 25.05 -35.09
C LEU A 133 0.31 26.45 -34.66
N SER A 134 -0.39 27.51 -35.13
CA SER A 134 -0.14 28.85 -34.64
C SER A 134 -0.60 29.04 -33.18
N THR A 135 -0.03 30.03 -32.48
CA THR A 135 -0.42 30.36 -31.10
C THR A 135 -1.90 30.63 -30.93
N ALA A 136 -2.55 31.24 -31.94
CA ALA A 136 -3.98 31.47 -31.96
C ALA A 136 -4.80 30.17 -32.09
N GLN A 137 -4.34 29.22 -32.91
CA GLN A 137 -4.97 27.90 -33.06
C GLN A 137 -4.82 27.06 -31.78
N ILE A 138 -3.66 27.10 -31.16
CA ILE A 138 -3.41 26.44 -29.87
C ILE A 138 -4.28 27.03 -28.77
N ALA A 139 -4.39 28.36 -28.69
CA ALA A 139 -5.24 29.04 -27.73
C ALA A 139 -6.71 28.59 -27.86
N LYS A 140 -7.19 28.50 -29.09
CA LYS A 140 -8.55 28.01 -29.38
C LYS A 140 -8.73 26.54 -29.03
N ALA A 141 -7.73 25.69 -29.30
CA ALA A 141 -7.79 24.26 -29.01
C ALA A 141 -7.78 23.97 -27.50
N GLN A 142 -7.01 24.75 -26.72
CA GLN A 142 -6.91 24.60 -25.27
C GLN A 142 -7.92 25.44 -24.46
N GLY A 143 -8.79 26.24 -25.11
CA GLY A 143 -9.74 27.11 -24.42
C GLY A 143 -9.06 28.19 -23.56
N THR A 144 -7.88 28.70 -23.98
CA THR A 144 -7.08 29.69 -23.26
C THR A 144 -6.80 30.93 -24.11
N SER A 145 -6.11 31.93 -23.56
CA SER A 145 -5.72 33.13 -24.33
C SER A 145 -4.40 32.88 -25.08
N GLU A 146 -4.26 33.58 -26.23
CA GLU A 146 -3.02 33.51 -27.00
C GLU A 146 -1.80 34.00 -26.21
N GLY A 147 -1.99 34.99 -25.31
CA GLY A 147 -0.96 35.42 -24.38
C GLY A 147 -0.49 34.34 -23.43
N ALA A 148 -1.43 33.52 -22.91
CA ALA A 148 -1.09 32.38 -22.05
C ALA A 148 -0.31 31.30 -22.82
N VAL A 149 -0.66 31.03 -24.08
CA VAL A 149 0.09 30.12 -24.96
C VAL A 149 1.53 30.61 -25.17
N ARG A 150 1.69 31.90 -25.53
CA ARG A 150 3.02 32.51 -25.70
C ARG A 150 3.86 32.43 -24.42
N GLN A 151 3.25 32.68 -23.26
CA GLN A 151 3.92 32.59 -21.98
C GLN A 151 4.38 31.14 -21.69
N ARG A 152 3.50 30.16 -21.94
CA ARG A 152 3.84 28.75 -21.77
C ARG A 152 4.98 28.30 -22.68
N LEU A 153 4.94 28.70 -23.97
CA LEU A 153 6.02 28.42 -24.92
C LEU A 153 7.34 29.06 -24.48
N PHE A 154 7.32 30.29 -24.00
CA PHE A 154 8.50 30.97 -23.48
C PHE A 154 9.09 30.23 -22.27
N SER A 155 8.26 29.92 -21.29
CA SER A 155 8.68 29.19 -20.08
C SER A 155 9.20 27.78 -20.40
N ALA A 156 8.56 27.07 -21.32
CA ALA A 156 9.01 25.75 -21.77
C ALA A 156 10.39 25.81 -22.45
N ARG A 157 10.61 26.79 -23.34
CA ARG A 157 11.92 26.99 -23.99
C ARG A 157 13.02 27.32 -22.99
N GLN A 158 12.73 28.16 -22.00
CA GLN A 158 13.70 28.51 -20.95
C GLN A 158 14.09 27.27 -20.14
N LYS A 159 13.12 26.44 -19.77
CA LYS A 159 13.40 25.18 -19.07
C LYS A 159 14.28 24.26 -19.90
N ILE A 160 13.92 23.99 -21.16
CA ILE A 160 14.70 23.13 -22.04
C ILE A 160 16.13 23.69 -22.23
N LYS A 161 16.28 25.01 -22.38
CA LYS A 161 17.58 25.65 -22.56
C LYS A 161 18.47 25.52 -21.34
N SER A 162 17.97 25.84 -20.14
CA SER A 162 18.74 25.72 -18.89
C SER A 162 19.19 24.28 -18.61
N GLU A 163 18.37 23.31 -18.99
CA GLU A 163 18.66 21.90 -18.78
C GLU A 163 19.64 21.32 -19.81
N VAL A 164 19.65 21.82 -21.05
CA VAL A 164 20.66 21.44 -22.06
C VAL A 164 22.05 21.93 -21.67
N GLU A 165 22.14 23.08 -21.00
CA GLU A 165 23.43 23.64 -20.53
C GLU A 165 24.00 22.87 -19.31
N GLU A 166 23.15 22.22 -18.49
CA GLU A 166 23.57 21.42 -17.31
C GLU A 166 23.93 19.95 -17.63
N MET A 167 23.62 19.44 -18.81
CA MET A 167 23.68 18.00 -19.13
C MET A 167 25.05 17.39 -19.41
N ALA A 168 26.14 18.07 -19.13
CA ALA A 168 27.45 17.42 -19.30
C ALA A 168 27.82 16.39 -18.22
N GLU A 169 27.10 16.29 -17.11
CA GLU A 169 27.65 15.57 -15.95
C GLU A 169 26.76 14.59 -15.16
N THR A 170 25.44 14.39 -15.41
CA THR A 170 24.72 13.49 -14.47
C THR A 170 23.60 12.68 -15.12
N TYR A 171 23.91 11.49 -15.62
CA TYR A 171 22.94 10.39 -15.70
C TYR A 171 22.69 9.86 -14.29
N ASN A 172 21.68 10.39 -13.61
CA ASN A 172 21.21 9.78 -12.37
C ASN A 172 20.53 8.45 -12.70
N ARG A 173 21.13 7.34 -12.26
CA ARG A 173 20.45 6.04 -12.28
C ARG A 173 19.27 6.10 -11.32
N PRO A 174 18.12 5.48 -11.63
CA PRO A 174 17.03 5.35 -10.69
C PRO A 174 17.56 4.72 -9.40
N VAL A 175 17.27 5.34 -8.27
CA VAL A 175 17.65 4.80 -6.96
C VAL A 175 16.89 3.48 -6.79
N ALA A 176 17.64 2.38 -6.59
CA ALA A 176 17.02 1.12 -6.21
C ALA A 176 16.29 1.34 -4.88
N LEU A 177 14.98 1.14 -4.87
CA LEU A 177 14.17 1.27 -3.68
C LEU A 177 14.02 -0.11 -3.04
N ASP A 178 14.29 -0.19 -1.74
CA ASP A 178 13.86 -1.33 -0.96
C ASP A 178 12.33 -1.42 -0.97
N LYS A 179 11.82 -2.63 -0.82
CA LYS A 179 10.37 -2.86 -0.79
C LYS A 179 9.73 -2.04 0.35
N ILE A 180 8.63 -1.36 0.05
CA ILE A 180 7.79 -0.71 1.05
C ILE A 180 6.63 -1.64 1.38
N ASP A 181 6.48 -1.98 2.65
CA ASP A 181 5.31 -2.68 3.15
C ASP A 181 4.36 -1.69 3.86
N TYR A 182 3.07 -1.89 3.68
CA TYR A 182 2.03 -1.03 4.22
C TYR A 182 1.17 -1.78 5.21
N VAL A 183 0.90 -1.14 6.34
CA VAL A 183 0.01 -1.66 7.38
C VAL A 183 -1.19 -0.72 7.53
N ILE A 184 -2.38 -1.29 7.61
CA ILE A 184 -3.63 -0.57 7.88
C ILE A 184 -4.18 -1.05 9.21
N TRP A 185 -4.65 -0.12 10.04
CA TRP A 185 -5.37 -0.43 11.26
C TRP A 185 -6.50 0.57 11.52
N GLY A 186 -7.39 0.25 12.46
CA GLY A 186 -8.46 1.12 12.91
C GLY A 186 -9.85 0.56 12.62
N THR A 187 -10.86 1.36 12.98
CA THR A 187 -12.27 1.05 12.75
C THR A 187 -12.66 1.52 11.35
N GLY A 188 -12.84 0.63 10.44
CA GLY A 188 -13.26 0.93 9.08
C GLY A 188 -13.14 -0.33 8.24
N ASN A 189 -13.81 -0.34 7.10
CA ASN A 189 -13.68 -1.46 6.17
C ASN A 189 -12.68 -1.10 5.07
N PRO A 190 -11.45 -1.65 5.10
CA PRO A 190 -10.46 -1.39 4.05
C PRO A 190 -10.95 -1.76 2.64
N ALA A 191 -11.95 -2.67 2.53
CA ALA A 191 -12.54 -3.03 1.25
C ALA A 191 -13.29 -1.86 0.58
N TRP A 192 -13.56 -0.77 1.32
CA TRP A 192 -14.18 0.44 0.77
C TRP A 192 -13.17 1.48 0.31
N GLY A 193 -12.03 1.06 -0.22
CA GLY A 193 -10.98 1.93 -0.71
C GLY A 193 -9.68 1.73 0.03
N ASP A 194 -9.23 0.47 0.08
CA ASP A 194 -7.93 0.13 0.64
C ASP A 194 -6.83 0.84 -0.17
N PRO A 195 -6.12 1.83 0.40
CA PRO A 195 -5.10 2.58 -0.34
C PRO A 195 -3.91 1.70 -0.75
N ARG A 196 -3.71 0.52 -0.12
CA ARG A 196 -2.64 -0.41 -0.50
C ARG A 196 -2.78 -0.91 -1.93
N ASN A 197 -4.01 -1.00 -2.45
CA ASN A 197 -4.27 -1.44 -3.82
C ASN A 197 -3.62 -0.52 -4.88
N VAL A 198 -3.44 0.76 -4.58
CA VAL A 198 -2.80 1.71 -5.51
C VAL A 198 -1.27 1.70 -5.43
N CYS A 199 -0.68 1.02 -4.44
CA CYS A 199 0.78 0.92 -4.24
C CYS A 199 1.33 -0.49 -4.44
N THR A 200 0.72 -1.27 -5.31
CA THR A 200 1.18 -2.62 -5.67
C THR A 200 2.37 -2.61 -6.65
N ARG A 201 2.62 -1.48 -7.32
CA ARG A 201 3.65 -1.34 -8.33
C ARG A 201 4.88 -0.61 -7.79
N MET A 202 6.07 -0.99 -8.27
CA MET A 202 7.34 -0.34 -7.92
C MET A 202 7.34 1.15 -8.26
N PHE A 203 6.75 1.54 -9.39
CA PHE A 203 6.65 2.92 -9.81
C PHE A 203 5.88 3.79 -8.81
N SER A 204 4.73 3.32 -8.32
CA SER A 204 3.95 3.97 -7.27
C SER A 204 4.77 4.13 -5.99
N ASN A 205 5.49 3.07 -5.59
CA ASN A 205 6.33 3.08 -4.39
C ASN A 205 7.52 4.06 -4.51
N HIS A 206 8.13 4.18 -5.69
CA HIS A 206 9.18 5.19 -5.92
C HIS A 206 8.65 6.62 -5.79
N ILE A 207 7.46 6.90 -6.32
CA ILE A 207 6.81 8.23 -6.18
C ILE A 207 6.52 8.52 -4.71
N VAL A 208 5.94 7.56 -3.99
CA VAL A 208 5.66 7.69 -2.55
C VAL A 208 6.95 7.96 -1.78
N TRP A 209 8.03 7.23 -2.06
CA TRP A 209 9.32 7.41 -1.42
C TRP A 209 9.91 8.80 -1.67
N LEU A 210 9.88 9.29 -2.90
CA LEU A 210 10.37 10.63 -3.23
C LEU A 210 9.55 11.71 -2.52
N CYS A 211 8.21 11.59 -2.54
CA CYS A 211 7.31 12.52 -1.84
C CYS A 211 7.39 12.45 -0.31
N HIS A 212 7.94 11.35 0.24
CA HIS A 212 8.24 11.22 1.66
C HIS A 212 9.43 12.09 2.08
N LYS A 213 10.49 12.12 1.27
CA LYS A 213 11.70 12.89 1.60
C LYS A 213 11.45 14.39 1.59
N LYS A 214 10.69 14.89 0.62
CA LYS A 214 10.26 16.30 0.51
C LYS A 214 9.06 16.42 -0.41
N PRO A 215 8.20 17.45 -0.26
CA PRO A 215 7.15 17.71 -1.23
C PRO A 215 7.74 18.00 -2.62
N MET A 216 7.24 17.31 -3.66
CA MET A 216 7.74 17.39 -5.03
C MET A 216 6.64 17.67 -6.05
N SER A 217 6.97 18.37 -7.13
CA SER A 217 6.10 18.54 -8.29
C SER A 217 6.21 17.34 -9.24
N ALA A 218 5.25 17.18 -10.15
CA ALA A 218 5.27 16.11 -11.13
C ALA A 218 6.54 16.13 -12.00
N SER A 219 7.05 17.32 -12.36
CA SER A 219 8.29 17.42 -13.14
C SER A 219 9.52 17.04 -12.33
N GLU A 220 9.62 17.45 -11.06
CA GLU A 220 10.75 17.05 -10.18
C GLU A 220 10.79 15.53 -9.98
N ILE A 221 9.61 14.88 -9.82
CA ILE A 221 9.52 13.42 -9.69
C ILE A 221 9.92 12.74 -11.01
N ALA A 222 9.44 13.25 -12.14
CA ALA A 222 9.76 12.72 -13.46
C ALA A 222 11.27 12.79 -13.77
N GLU A 223 11.93 13.88 -13.38
CA GLU A 223 13.38 14.05 -13.49
C GLU A 223 14.13 13.03 -12.63
N GLU A 224 13.75 12.87 -11.36
CA GLU A 224 14.40 11.92 -10.44
C GLU A 224 14.24 10.46 -10.91
N LEU A 225 13.07 10.11 -11.46
CA LEU A 225 12.78 8.75 -11.92
C LEU A 225 13.21 8.50 -13.38
N ASN A 226 13.68 9.55 -14.06
CA ASN A 226 14.03 9.51 -15.49
C ASN A 226 12.89 8.95 -16.37
N VAL A 227 11.65 9.39 -16.11
CA VAL A 227 10.45 8.99 -16.84
C VAL A 227 9.68 10.20 -17.35
N PRO A 228 8.92 10.08 -18.46
CA PRO A 228 8.08 11.17 -18.94
C PRO A 228 7.07 11.65 -17.88
N THR A 229 6.93 12.97 -17.74
CA THR A 229 6.04 13.60 -16.74
C THR A 229 4.58 13.14 -16.87
N VAL A 230 4.14 12.75 -18.07
CA VAL A 230 2.76 12.27 -18.27
C VAL A 230 2.44 11.04 -17.42
N TYR A 231 3.37 10.10 -17.31
CA TYR A 231 3.16 8.90 -16.48
C TYR A 231 3.11 9.23 -15.00
N VAL A 232 3.96 10.18 -14.58
CA VAL A 232 3.95 10.67 -13.20
C VAL A 232 2.64 11.41 -12.90
N GLU A 233 2.14 12.25 -13.81
CA GLU A 233 0.88 12.98 -13.62
C GLU A 233 -0.33 12.05 -13.46
N GLU A 234 -0.41 10.98 -14.27
CA GLU A 234 -1.46 9.97 -14.17
C GLU A 234 -1.38 9.22 -12.84
N GLU A 235 -0.18 8.77 -12.47
CA GLU A 235 0.04 8.04 -11.23
C GLU A 235 -0.21 8.90 -9.98
N LEU A 236 0.20 10.17 -9.99
CA LEU A 236 -0.06 11.12 -8.90
C LEU A 236 -1.56 11.31 -8.64
N GLU A 237 -2.39 11.32 -9.69
CA GLU A 237 -3.84 11.41 -9.52
C GLU A 237 -4.44 10.12 -8.93
N ILE A 238 -3.93 8.95 -9.31
CA ILE A 238 -4.31 7.66 -8.71
C ILE A 238 -3.90 7.63 -7.24
N LEU A 239 -2.63 7.95 -6.94
CA LEU A 239 -2.10 7.96 -5.58
C LEU A 239 -2.78 9.02 -4.69
N ARG A 240 -3.27 10.12 -5.25
CA ARG A 240 -3.99 11.17 -4.51
C ARG A 240 -5.43 10.77 -4.19
N LYS A 241 -6.14 10.17 -5.13
CA LYS A 241 -7.55 9.83 -4.99
C LYS A 241 -7.79 8.50 -4.29
N GLY A 242 -6.86 7.56 -4.37
CA GLY A 242 -7.09 6.18 -3.99
C GLY A 242 -8.06 5.49 -4.96
N GLU A 243 -8.40 4.26 -4.67
CA GLU A 243 -9.25 3.42 -5.53
C GLU A 243 -10.68 3.98 -5.67
N ASN A 244 -11.26 4.49 -4.59
CA ASN A 244 -12.63 5.02 -4.56
C ASN A 244 -12.73 6.56 -4.49
N GLY A 245 -11.63 7.25 -4.69
CA GLY A 245 -11.60 8.72 -4.69
C GLY A 245 -11.61 9.39 -3.31
N GLU A 246 -11.58 8.63 -2.22
CA GLU A 246 -11.73 9.15 -0.87
C GLU A 246 -10.42 9.17 -0.06
N TYR A 247 -9.52 8.21 -0.31
CA TYR A 247 -8.32 8.05 0.50
C TYR A 247 -7.14 7.55 -0.34
N GLY A 248 -6.14 8.40 -0.48
CA GLY A 248 -4.91 8.08 -1.21
C GLY A 248 -3.67 8.23 -0.35
N PHE A 249 -2.53 7.80 -0.87
CA PHE A 249 -1.22 7.92 -0.21
C PHE A 249 -0.60 9.31 -0.33
N LEU A 250 -1.04 10.10 -1.29
CA LEU A 250 -0.53 11.45 -1.52
C LEU A 250 -1.61 12.51 -1.31
N ARG A 251 -1.15 13.70 -0.88
CA ARG A 251 -1.93 14.93 -0.92
C ARG A 251 -1.23 15.97 -1.78
N ARG A 252 -2.02 16.82 -2.39
CA ARG A 252 -1.52 17.99 -3.11
C ARG A 252 -1.57 19.20 -2.17
N LEU A 253 -0.42 19.84 -2.02
CA LEU A 253 -0.26 21.06 -1.24
C LEU A 253 -0.71 22.29 -2.05
N ASP A 254 -0.92 23.45 -1.38
CA ASP A 254 -1.36 24.70 -2.00
C ASP A 254 -0.38 25.21 -3.09
N ASN A 255 0.91 24.92 -2.93
CA ASN A 255 1.95 25.25 -3.91
C ASN A 255 1.98 24.30 -5.13
N GLY A 256 1.03 23.36 -5.23
CA GLY A 256 0.92 22.40 -6.31
C GLY A 256 1.83 21.18 -6.22
N LYS A 257 2.69 21.08 -5.20
CA LYS A 257 3.55 19.91 -4.94
C LYS A 257 2.76 18.80 -4.26
N TYR A 258 3.27 17.58 -4.40
CA TYR A 258 2.70 16.39 -3.79
C TYR A 258 3.56 15.96 -2.60
N ALA A 259 2.91 15.50 -1.56
CA ALA A 259 3.52 15.02 -0.33
C ALA A 259 2.77 13.78 0.15
N ILE A 260 3.41 12.93 0.96
CA ILE A 260 2.73 11.78 1.55
C ILE A 260 1.60 12.19 2.49
N ASN A 261 0.58 11.35 2.58
CA ASN A 261 -0.61 11.54 3.40
C ASN A 261 -0.69 10.55 4.57
N PHE A 262 0.44 9.96 4.94
CA PHE A 262 0.61 8.95 5.99
C PHE A 262 2.05 8.98 6.50
N ILE A 263 2.37 8.19 7.52
CA ILE A 263 3.73 8.06 8.02
C ILE A 263 4.45 6.93 7.28
N LEU A 264 5.61 7.23 6.72
CA LEU A 264 6.54 6.25 6.18
C LEU A 264 7.78 6.19 7.08
N LEU A 265 8.00 5.01 7.67
CA LEU A 265 9.08 4.77 8.61
C LEU A 265 10.30 4.22 7.86
N ASP A 266 11.42 4.86 8.00
CA ASP A 266 12.70 4.31 7.61
C ASP A 266 13.31 3.46 8.73
N LYS A 267 14.37 2.73 8.40
CA LYS A 267 15.04 1.82 9.33
C LYS A 267 15.45 2.50 10.63
N ASP A 268 16.01 3.70 10.54
CA ASP A 268 16.54 4.41 11.70
C ASP A 268 15.42 4.82 12.67
N VAL A 269 14.27 5.21 12.13
CA VAL A 269 13.08 5.56 12.95
C VAL A 269 12.51 4.33 13.63
N ILE A 270 12.41 3.20 12.90
CA ILE A 270 11.92 1.93 13.46
C ILE A 270 12.84 1.45 14.59
N GLU A 271 14.15 1.46 14.39
CA GLU A 271 15.12 1.03 15.40
C GLU A 271 15.05 1.91 16.67
N LYS A 272 14.93 3.22 16.50
CA LYS A 272 14.75 4.16 17.62
C LYS A 272 13.42 3.93 18.34
N ALA A 273 12.31 3.79 17.61
CA ALA A 273 11.01 3.54 18.23
C ALA A 273 11.01 2.22 19.02
N ASN A 274 11.57 1.14 18.45
CA ASN A 274 11.68 -0.14 19.15
C ASN A 274 12.53 -0.02 20.43
N ALA A 275 13.61 0.75 20.41
CA ALA A 275 14.47 0.94 21.58
C ALA A 275 13.75 1.61 22.74
N LEU A 276 12.84 2.58 22.47
CA LEU A 276 12.06 3.27 23.51
C LEU A 276 11.17 2.31 24.31
N TYR A 277 10.61 1.31 23.65
CA TYR A 277 9.77 0.29 24.32
C TYR A 277 10.61 -0.79 24.98
N THR A 278 11.71 -1.21 24.35
CA THR A 278 12.56 -2.29 24.86
C THR A 278 13.13 -1.98 26.26
N GLU A 279 13.43 -0.73 26.54
CA GLU A 279 13.94 -0.28 27.84
C GLU A 279 12.91 -0.48 28.98
N GLN A 280 11.63 -0.26 28.71
CA GLN A 280 10.54 -0.37 29.69
C GLN A 280 9.92 -1.78 29.73
N LEU A 281 10.24 -2.63 28.75
CA LEU A 281 9.59 -3.91 28.54
C LEU A 281 9.65 -4.87 29.75
N PRO A 282 10.77 -5.05 30.47
CA PRO A 282 10.82 -5.95 31.62
C PRO A 282 9.81 -5.55 32.69
N LYS A 283 9.68 -4.26 32.98
CA LYS A 283 8.75 -3.73 33.97
C LYS A 283 7.29 -3.85 33.53
N ILE A 284 7.02 -3.58 32.26
CA ILE A 284 5.68 -3.79 31.67
C ILE A 284 5.26 -5.25 31.80
N CYS A 285 6.15 -6.19 31.50
CA CYS A 285 5.88 -7.62 31.62
C CYS A 285 5.68 -8.07 33.08
N ASP A 286 6.38 -7.47 34.05
CA ASP A 286 6.16 -7.76 35.47
C ASP A 286 4.78 -7.25 35.93
N ILE A 287 4.35 -6.06 35.51
CA ILE A 287 3.02 -5.53 35.77
C ILE A 287 1.95 -6.44 35.17
N ILE A 288 2.11 -6.85 33.90
CA ILE A 288 1.18 -7.77 33.23
C ILE A 288 1.07 -9.09 33.97
N SER A 289 2.21 -9.67 34.34
CA SER A 289 2.28 -10.97 35.04
C SER A 289 1.58 -10.93 36.41
N ASN A 290 1.84 -9.89 37.18
CA ASN A 290 1.22 -9.69 38.50
C ASN A 290 -0.29 -9.52 38.36
N TYR A 291 -0.74 -8.70 37.41
CA TYR A 291 -2.18 -8.47 37.18
C TYR A 291 -2.90 -9.77 36.77
N ILE A 292 -2.29 -10.58 35.90
CA ILE A 292 -2.83 -11.88 35.49
C ILE A 292 -2.99 -12.82 36.69
N GLU A 293 -2.00 -12.88 37.58
CA GLU A 293 -2.05 -13.76 38.75
C GLU A 293 -3.11 -13.25 39.77
N GLU A 294 -3.23 -11.94 39.99
CA GLU A 294 -4.24 -11.34 40.84
C GLU A 294 -5.68 -11.63 40.35
N HIS A 295 -5.91 -11.64 39.04
CA HIS A 295 -7.23 -11.83 38.41
C HIS A 295 -7.47 -13.24 37.88
N LYS A 296 -6.59 -14.17 38.15
CA LYS A 296 -6.66 -15.56 37.66
C LYS A 296 -7.97 -16.26 37.98
N ALA A 297 -8.49 -16.05 39.18
CA ALA A 297 -9.77 -16.63 39.58
C ALA A 297 -10.94 -16.10 38.77
N GLU A 298 -10.92 -14.82 38.39
CA GLU A 298 -11.95 -14.17 37.56
C GLU A 298 -11.91 -14.73 36.14
N TYR A 299 -10.72 -14.86 35.55
CA TYR A 299 -10.55 -15.45 34.23
C TYR A 299 -11.03 -16.91 34.18
N LEU A 300 -10.73 -17.72 35.18
CA LEU A 300 -11.15 -19.13 35.25
C LEU A 300 -12.66 -19.29 35.54
N ALA A 301 -13.27 -18.31 36.21
CA ALA A 301 -14.71 -18.31 36.50
C ALA A 301 -15.56 -17.80 35.31
N PHE A 302 -14.94 -17.28 34.26
CA PHE A 302 -15.64 -16.75 33.09
C PHE A 302 -16.42 -17.86 32.37
N PRO A 303 -17.66 -17.61 31.88
CA PRO A 303 -18.54 -18.66 31.30
C PRO A 303 -18.14 -19.03 29.88
N TYR A 304 -16.96 -19.64 29.71
CA TYR A 304 -16.58 -20.28 28.46
C TYR A 304 -17.52 -21.46 28.14
N LEU A 305 -17.78 -21.66 26.86
CA LEU A 305 -18.60 -22.78 26.37
C LEU A 305 -17.81 -24.11 26.25
N ASN A 306 -16.51 -24.06 26.46
CA ASN A 306 -15.62 -25.21 26.39
C ASN A 306 -15.86 -26.17 27.57
N LYS A 307 -15.78 -27.49 27.32
CA LYS A 307 -15.79 -28.50 28.37
C LYS A 307 -14.63 -28.37 29.37
N LYS A 308 -13.44 -28.00 28.85
CA LYS A 308 -12.26 -27.71 29.65
C LYS A 308 -11.64 -26.42 29.15
N VAL A 309 -11.21 -25.60 30.09
CA VAL A 309 -10.54 -24.33 29.81
C VAL A 309 -9.13 -24.40 30.36
N ASP A 310 -8.15 -24.07 29.53
CA ASP A 310 -6.74 -23.98 29.90
C ASP A 310 -6.36 -22.53 30.13
N MET A 311 -5.70 -22.25 31.26
CA MET A 311 -5.24 -20.91 31.59
C MET A 311 -4.27 -20.35 30.54
N ASN A 312 -3.43 -21.19 29.95
CA ASN A 312 -2.55 -20.74 28.86
C ASN A 312 -3.32 -20.18 27.67
N LEU A 313 -4.44 -20.80 27.28
CA LEU A 313 -5.28 -20.30 26.18
C LEU A 313 -5.95 -18.96 26.54
N ILE A 314 -6.37 -18.79 27.79
CA ILE A 314 -6.90 -17.52 28.28
C ILE A 314 -5.81 -16.44 28.20
N LEU A 315 -4.60 -16.74 28.65
CA LEU A 315 -3.48 -15.79 28.61
C LEU A 315 -3.16 -15.35 27.19
N TRP A 316 -3.12 -16.28 26.25
CA TRP A 316 -2.95 -15.97 24.84
C TRP A 316 -4.06 -15.08 24.29
N GLN A 317 -5.31 -15.28 24.69
CA GLN A 317 -6.41 -14.44 24.31
C GLN A 317 -6.30 -13.03 24.90
N GLN A 318 -5.83 -12.89 26.14
CA GLN A 318 -5.81 -11.62 26.86
C GLN A 318 -4.53 -10.80 26.64
N VAL A 319 -3.43 -11.43 26.22
CA VAL A 319 -2.13 -10.76 26.11
C VAL A 319 -2.15 -9.56 25.18
N SER A 320 -2.87 -9.62 24.07
CA SER A 320 -3.02 -8.49 23.15
C SER A 320 -3.73 -7.32 23.81
N ASN A 321 -4.87 -7.59 24.47
CA ASN A 321 -5.68 -6.57 25.12
C ASN A 321 -4.91 -5.87 26.27
N ILE A 322 -4.20 -6.67 27.07
CA ILE A 322 -3.38 -6.16 28.17
C ILE A 322 -2.18 -5.35 27.64
N SER A 323 -1.53 -5.80 26.57
CA SER A 323 -0.39 -5.10 25.95
C SER A 323 -0.83 -3.76 25.36
N TRP A 324 -2.00 -3.71 24.76
CA TRP A 324 -2.53 -2.47 24.20
C TRP A 324 -2.92 -1.44 25.24
N ALA A 325 -3.32 -1.87 26.46
CA ALA A 325 -3.58 -0.96 27.55
C ALA A 325 -2.38 -0.03 27.86
N PHE A 326 -1.15 -0.53 27.72
CA PHE A 326 0.06 0.31 27.81
C PHE A 326 0.16 1.31 26.65
N SER A 327 -0.01 0.85 25.41
CA SER A 327 0.04 1.72 24.23
C SER A 327 -1.06 2.80 24.27
N GLU A 328 -2.26 2.45 24.72
CA GLU A 328 -3.37 3.40 24.90
C GLU A 328 -3.04 4.47 25.96
N ASN A 329 -2.34 4.10 27.03
CA ASN A 329 -1.86 5.08 28.02
C ASN A 329 -0.79 6.00 27.42
N VAL A 330 0.14 5.48 26.63
CA VAL A 330 1.12 6.31 25.90
C VAL A 330 0.40 7.26 24.95
N GLU A 331 -0.57 6.76 24.18
CA GLU A 331 -1.37 7.56 23.25
C GLU A 331 -2.15 8.67 23.98
N ARG A 332 -2.81 8.35 25.08
CA ARG A 332 -3.54 9.30 25.92
C ARG A 332 -2.61 10.43 26.41
N ILE A 333 -1.46 10.08 26.96
CA ILE A 333 -0.48 11.05 27.46
C ILE A 333 0.09 11.91 26.32
N LEU A 334 0.41 11.30 25.19
CA LEU A 334 0.83 12.05 24.00
C LEU A 334 -0.22 13.08 23.60
N LYS A 335 -1.49 12.67 23.51
CA LYS A 335 -2.61 13.55 23.15
C LYS A 335 -2.77 14.69 24.15
N GLU A 336 -2.81 14.39 25.44
CA GLU A 336 -3.07 15.37 26.49
C GLU A 336 -1.92 16.36 26.69
N LYS A 337 -0.67 15.89 26.67
CA LYS A 337 0.50 16.72 27.03
C LYS A 337 1.25 17.32 25.83
N TYR A 338 1.27 16.64 24.71
CA TYR A 338 2.13 17.00 23.56
C TYR A 338 1.37 17.41 22.31
N PHE A 339 0.12 16.99 22.17
CA PHE A 339 -0.73 17.23 21.00
C PHE A 339 -2.13 17.73 21.37
N SER A 340 -2.27 18.43 22.50
CA SER A 340 -3.57 18.92 23.00
C SER A 340 -4.29 19.85 22.02
N ASP A 341 -3.54 20.64 21.27
CA ASP A 341 -4.07 21.62 20.33
C ASP A 341 -4.31 21.05 18.92
N VAL A 342 -3.99 19.77 18.71
CA VAL A 342 -4.13 19.11 17.41
C VAL A 342 -5.54 18.54 17.27
N ALA A 343 -6.25 18.97 16.25
CA ALA A 343 -7.59 18.48 15.95
C ALA A 343 -7.55 17.01 15.50
N ASP A 344 -8.56 16.24 15.92
CA ASP A 344 -8.76 14.88 15.43
C ASP A 344 -9.29 14.91 13.99
N VAL A 345 -8.47 14.51 13.06
CA VAL A 345 -8.90 14.29 11.68
C VAL A 345 -9.65 12.96 11.61
N LYS A 346 -10.92 13.01 11.21
CA LYS A 346 -11.72 11.81 11.02
C LYS A 346 -11.23 11.08 9.78
N ARG A 347 -10.57 9.94 9.99
CA ARG A 347 -10.18 9.01 8.93
C ARG A 347 -10.88 7.68 9.14
N PRO A 348 -11.31 6.97 8.07
CA PRO A 348 -11.95 5.66 8.22
C PRO A 348 -10.96 4.61 8.76
N PHE A 349 -9.68 4.76 8.48
CA PHE A 349 -8.60 3.91 8.97
C PHE A 349 -7.28 4.69 8.93
N SER A 350 -6.30 4.20 9.65
CA SER A 350 -4.92 4.72 9.63
C SER A 350 -4.02 3.80 8.82
N VAL A 351 -3.06 4.40 8.12
CA VAL A 351 -2.06 3.69 7.33
C VAL A 351 -0.68 4.15 7.76
N PHE A 352 0.24 3.22 7.89
CA PHE A 352 1.65 3.52 7.86
C PHE A 352 2.39 2.58 6.91
N GLY A 353 3.50 3.05 6.37
CA GLY A 353 4.43 2.25 5.59
C GLY A 353 5.78 2.13 6.28
N TYR A 354 6.52 1.10 5.96
CA TYR A 354 7.90 0.96 6.37
C TYR A 354 8.73 0.35 5.25
N VAL A 355 9.98 0.75 5.19
CA VAL A 355 10.93 0.16 4.25
C VAL A 355 11.35 -1.20 4.78
N ASP A 356 11.18 -2.25 3.99
CA ASP A 356 11.52 -3.61 4.37
C ASP A 356 13.03 -3.76 4.58
N ASN A 357 13.43 -3.77 5.84
CA ASN A 357 14.80 -4.01 6.27
C ASN A 357 14.95 -5.38 6.97
N GLY A 358 13.91 -6.23 6.91
CA GLY A 358 13.85 -7.53 7.57
C GLY A 358 13.80 -7.48 9.10
N LYS A 359 13.60 -6.31 9.71
CA LYS A 359 13.63 -6.09 11.16
C LYS A 359 12.37 -5.43 11.73
N TYR A 360 11.37 -5.12 10.91
CA TYR A 360 10.09 -4.66 11.41
C TYR A 360 9.33 -5.85 11.99
N TYR A 361 8.86 -5.67 13.22
CA TYR A 361 8.02 -6.61 13.94
C TYR A 361 6.69 -5.94 14.24
N GLY A 362 5.61 -6.64 14.06
CA GLY A 362 4.29 -6.15 14.34
C GLY A 362 3.39 -7.26 14.85
N GLY A 363 2.43 -6.89 15.68
CA GLY A 363 1.44 -7.81 16.19
C GLY A 363 0.07 -7.16 16.23
N GLY A 364 -0.95 -7.98 16.11
CA GLY A 364 -2.32 -7.56 16.17
C GLY A 364 -3.26 -8.75 16.27
N TRP A 365 -4.52 -8.51 16.12
CA TRP A 365 -5.48 -9.58 15.89
C TRP A 365 -6.30 -9.32 14.62
N ASP A 366 -6.67 -10.42 13.96
CA ASP A 366 -7.58 -10.41 12.82
C ASP A 366 -8.88 -11.11 13.21
N GLY A 367 -10.02 -10.50 12.87
CA GLY A 367 -11.34 -11.09 13.05
C GLY A 367 -11.94 -11.50 11.71
N VAL A 368 -12.54 -12.69 11.67
CA VAL A 368 -13.31 -13.19 10.51
C VAL A 368 -14.71 -13.56 10.95
N ASP A 369 -15.70 -12.89 10.38
CA ASP A 369 -17.11 -13.15 10.63
C ASP A 369 -17.69 -14.17 9.65
N ALA A 370 -18.56 -15.05 10.16
CA ALA A 370 -19.34 -15.98 9.35
C ALA A 370 -20.77 -16.08 9.87
N GLN A 371 -21.74 -16.10 8.98
CA GLN A 371 -23.15 -16.22 9.32
C GLN A 371 -23.68 -17.61 8.94
N ASN A 372 -24.63 -18.12 9.76
CA ASN A 372 -25.31 -19.39 9.53
C ASN A 372 -24.35 -20.59 9.35
N VAL A 373 -23.37 -20.71 10.22
CA VAL A 373 -22.36 -21.78 10.18
C VAL A 373 -22.52 -22.71 11.37
N CYS A 374 -22.54 -24.03 11.13
CA CYS A 374 -22.59 -25.09 12.14
C CYS A 374 -23.69 -24.92 13.20
N GLY A 375 -24.85 -24.34 12.83
CA GLY A 375 -25.97 -24.11 13.74
C GLY A 375 -25.91 -22.82 14.54
N PHE A 376 -24.94 -21.99 14.32
CA PHE A 376 -24.84 -20.65 14.88
C PHE A 376 -25.27 -19.59 13.86
N SER A 377 -26.06 -18.61 14.30
CA SER A 377 -26.50 -17.49 13.45
C SER A 377 -25.34 -16.56 13.10
N ASN A 378 -24.41 -16.38 14.04
CA ASN A 378 -23.17 -15.64 13.82
C ASN A 378 -22.00 -16.28 14.57
N VAL A 379 -20.83 -16.29 13.93
CA VAL A 379 -19.57 -16.74 14.51
C VAL A 379 -18.50 -15.73 14.14
N GLN A 380 -17.77 -15.23 15.11
CA GLN A 380 -16.55 -14.46 14.90
C GLN A 380 -15.36 -15.29 15.40
N LEU A 381 -14.40 -15.52 14.52
CA LEU A 381 -13.12 -16.10 14.85
C LEU A 381 -12.07 -14.99 14.89
N ASP A 382 -11.46 -14.81 16.04
CA ASP A 382 -10.35 -13.87 16.22
C ASP A 382 -9.05 -14.64 16.35
N ASN A 383 -7.98 -14.12 15.76
CA ASN A 383 -6.64 -14.66 15.93
C ASN A 383 -5.58 -13.57 16.12
N ILE A 384 -4.59 -13.87 16.94
CA ILE A 384 -3.41 -13.03 17.12
C ILE A 384 -2.41 -13.36 16.00
N HIS A 385 -1.87 -12.34 15.36
CA HIS A 385 -0.71 -12.48 14.50
C HIS A 385 0.49 -11.75 15.11
N ILE A 386 1.66 -12.38 15.06
CA ILE A 386 2.92 -11.86 15.60
C ILE A 386 4.05 -12.18 14.62
N THR A 387 4.74 -11.15 14.16
CA THR A 387 5.75 -11.28 13.10
C THR A 387 7.10 -11.76 13.64
N ARG A 388 7.45 -11.48 14.89
CA ARG A 388 8.69 -11.95 15.55
C ARG A 388 8.75 -13.46 15.66
N ILE A 389 7.61 -14.08 15.94
CA ILE A 389 7.50 -15.50 16.24
C ILE A 389 6.86 -16.21 15.05
N LYS A 390 7.56 -16.24 13.92
CA LYS A 390 7.07 -16.77 12.62
C LYS A 390 6.48 -18.18 12.66
N LYS A 391 6.62 -18.91 13.76
CA LYS A 391 6.21 -20.33 13.87
C LYS A 391 4.87 -20.53 14.58
N HIS A 392 4.22 -19.50 15.13
CA HIS A 392 3.18 -19.71 16.13
C HIS A 392 1.76 -19.26 15.72
N PHE A 393 1.56 -18.79 14.50
CA PHE A 393 0.24 -18.26 14.14
C PHE A 393 -0.19 -18.67 12.75
N SER A 394 -1.42 -19.14 12.67
CA SER A 394 -2.14 -19.35 11.43
C SER A 394 -2.93 -18.08 11.10
N CYS A 395 -2.32 -17.12 10.43
CA CYS A 395 -3.08 -16.08 9.75
C CYS A 395 -3.96 -16.70 8.67
N GLY A 396 -5.22 -16.24 8.55
CA GLY A 396 -6.09 -16.61 7.46
C GLY A 396 -6.99 -17.82 7.70
N LEU A 397 -7.19 -18.24 8.95
CA LEU A 397 -8.25 -19.18 9.29
C LEU A 397 -9.62 -18.63 8.84
N ASN A 398 -10.44 -19.45 8.22
CA ASN A 398 -11.74 -19.06 7.71
C ASN A 398 -12.84 -20.00 8.21
N VAL A 399 -13.74 -19.48 9.03
CA VAL A 399 -14.83 -20.25 9.62
C VAL A 399 -15.70 -20.94 8.58
N SER A 400 -15.97 -20.29 7.45
CA SER A 400 -16.86 -20.83 6.41
C SER A 400 -16.19 -21.84 5.49
N LYS A 401 -14.84 -21.85 5.41
CA LYS A 401 -14.11 -22.64 4.40
C LYS A 401 -13.20 -23.70 5.01
N ASP A 402 -12.81 -23.54 6.28
CA ASP A 402 -11.84 -24.42 6.92
C ASP A 402 -12.54 -25.57 7.66
N PRO A 403 -12.42 -26.82 7.19
CA PRO A 403 -13.07 -27.98 7.81
C PRO A 403 -12.63 -28.22 9.26
N GLN A 404 -11.38 -27.91 9.60
CA GLN A 404 -10.85 -28.09 10.95
C GLN A 404 -11.53 -27.13 11.94
N ILE A 405 -11.75 -25.87 11.53
CA ILE A 405 -12.44 -24.86 12.33
C ILE A 405 -13.95 -25.18 12.44
N GLN A 406 -14.56 -25.68 11.37
CA GLN A 406 -15.97 -26.13 11.42
C GLN A 406 -16.16 -27.32 12.38
N LEU A 407 -15.21 -28.26 12.39
CA LEU A 407 -15.22 -29.35 13.35
C LEU A 407 -15.01 -28.83 14.80
N ALA A 408 -14.16 -27.83 15.01
CA ALA A 408 -13.99 -27.21 16.32
C ALA A 408 -15.30 -26.58 16.82
N LEU A 409 -16.04 -25.89 15.97
CA LEU A 409 -17.36 -25.34 16.31
C LEU A 409 -18.38 -26.44 16.67
N ARG A 410 -18.44 -27.50 15.89
CA ARG A 410 -19.34 -28.64 16.14
C ARG A 410 -18.99 -29.42 17.41
N SER A 411 -17.74 -29.30 17.87
CA SER A 411 -17.20 -30.03 19.02
C SER A 411 -17.29 -29.24 20.33
N ILE A 412 -17.96 -28.09 20.39
CA ILE A 412 -18.11 -27.27 21.61
C ILE A 412 -18.76 -28.09 22.72
N GLU A 413 -19.91 -28.70 22.46
CA GLU A 413 -20.66 -29.55 23.39
C GLU A 413 -20.21 -31.03 23.36
N GLY A 414 -19.29 -31.37 22.47
CA GLY A 414 -18.81 -32.72 22.19
C GLY A 414 -19.38 -33.27 20.86
N LEU A 415 -18.52 -33.91 20.08
CA LEU A 415 -18.85 -34.52 18.80
C LEU A 415 -18.38 -35.98 18.77
N ASP A 416 -19.28 -36.90 18.57
CA ASP A 416 -18.98 -38.34 18.50
C ASP A 416 -18.18 -38.64 17.20
N ILE A 417 -16.93 -39.09 17.33
CA ILE A 417 -16.07 -39.41 16.20
C ILE A 417 -16.62 -40.60 15.37
N THR A 418 -17.41 -41.49 15.99
CA THR A 418 -17.95 -42.65 15.32
C THR A 418 -19.06 -42.27 14.33
N ALA A 419 -19.71 -41.14 14.54
CA ALA A 419 -20.73 -40.58 13.66
C ALA A 419 -20.19 -39.82 12.45
N LEU A 420 -18.85 -39.59 12.40
CA LEU A 420 -18.22 -38.87 11.31
C LEU A 420 -17.96 -39.73 10.09
N SER A 421 -18.10 -39.15 8.90
CA SER A 421 -17.62 -39.76 7.65
C SER A 421 -16.10 -39.93 7.65
N GLU A 422 -15.55 -40.78 6.78
CA GLU A 422 -14.13 -41.02 6.70
C GLU A 422 -13.35 -39.71 6.38
N GLN A 423 -13.88 -38.87 5.52
CA GLN A 423 -13.31 -37.57 5.20
C GLN A 423 -13.30 -36.63 6.43
N GLU A 424 -14.39 -36.60 7.20
CA GLU A 424 -14.44 -35.79 8.43
C GLU A 424 -13.49 -36.33 9.49
N LYS A 425 -13.27 -37.66 9.57
CA LYS A 425 -12.25 -38.27 10.46
C LYS A 425 -10.84 -37.83 10.09
N GLU A 426 -10.52 -37.73 8.79
CA GLU A 426 -9.25 -37.19 8.33
C GLU A 426 -9.08 -35.72 8.74
N HIS A 427 -10.12 -34.91 8.57
CA HIS A 427 -10.09 -33.51 9.02
C HIS A 427 -9.98 -33.40 10.54
N ALA A 428 -10.64 -34.27 11.29
CA ALA A 428 -10.56 -34.33 12.75
C ALA A 428 -9.14 -34.70 13.22
N ALA A 429 -8.49 -35.68 12.55
CA ALA A 429 -7.11 -36.03 12.84
C ALA A 429 -6.16 -34.85 12.64
N LYS A 430 -6.30 -34.11 11.54
CA LYS A 430 -5.56 -32.88 11.29
C LYS A 430 -5.85 -31.79 12.32
N ALA A 431 -7.12 -31.61 12.71
CA ALA A 431 -7.50 -30.62 13.72
C ALA A 431 -6.92 -30.96 15.11
N ILE A 432 -6.78 -32.24 15.44
CA ILE A 432 -6.08 -32.70 16.66
C ILE A 432 -4.57 -32.42 16.54
N GLU A 433 -3.96 -32.76 15.41
CA GLU A 433 -2.55 -32.49 15.15
C GLU A 433 -2.22 -30.98 15.23
N CYS A 434 -3.11 -30.13 14.67
CA CYS A 434 -3.03 -28.66 14.78
C CYS A 434 -3.38 -28.13 16.17
N GLY A 435 -3.78 -28.96 17.12
CA GLY A 435 -4.12 -28.52 18.48
C GLY A 435 -5.44 -27.77 18.59
N TYR A 436 -6.33 -27.83 17.61
CA TYR A 436 -7.67 -27.22 17.67
C TYR A 436 -8.71 -28.08 18.38
N LEU A 437 -8.49 -29.39 18.36
CA LEU A 437 -9.33 -30.38 19.01
C LEU A 437 -8.54 -31.26 19.98
N TYR A 438 -9.25 -31.84 20.96
CA TYR A 438 -8.74 -32.96 21.73
C TYR A 438 -9.79 -34.07 21.79
N ARG A 439 -9.33 -35.30 22.00
CA ARG A 439 -10.17 -36.48 22.11
C ARG A 439 -10.30 -36.93 23.58
N ASP A 440 -11.52 -37.28 23.98
CA ASP A 440 -11.83 -37.88 25.28
C ASP A 440 -12.75 -39.07 25.04
N GLY A 441 -12.19 -40.30 25.07
CA GLY A 441 -12.90 -41.50 24.60
C GLY A 441 -13.24 -41.41 23.10
N ASP A 442 -14.50 -41.58 22.78
CA ASP A 442 -15.01 -41.41 21.39
C ASP A 442 -15.53 -40.00 21.09
N MET A 443 -15.39 -39.08 22.01
CA MET A 443 -15.82 -37.71 21.86
C MET A 443 -14.68 -36.77 21.51
N LEU A 444 -14.95 -35.85 20.59
CA LEU A 444 -14.08 -34.72 20.23
C LEU A 444 -14.57 -33.46 20.92
N TYR A 445 -13.67 -32.66 21.43
CA TYR A 445 -13.95 -31.36 22.03
C TYR A 445 -13.00 -30.30 21.49
N THR A 446 -13.51 -29.06 21.35
CA THR A 446 -12.67 -27.93 20.92
C THR A 446 -11.69 -27.51 22.02
N LYS A 447 -10.46 -27.21 21.63
CA LYS A 447 -9.46 -26.51 22.44
C LYS A 447 -9.57 -24.99 22.26
N ILE A 448 -9.99 -24.52 21.06
CA ILE A 448 -10.17 -23.09 20.81
C ILE A 448 -11.15 -22.55 21.82
N LEU A 449 -10.80 -21.46 22.51
CA LEU A 449 -11.69 -20.83 23.48
C LEU A 449 -12.95 -20.31 22.77
N VAL A 450 -14.12 -20.60 23.36
CA VAL A 450 -15.41 -20.18 22.83
C VAL A 450 -16.21 -19.49 23.92
N CYS A 451 -16.77 -18.32 23.62
CA CYS A 451 -17.74 -17.63 24.48
C CYS A 451 -18.96 -17.18 23.68
N SER A 452 -20.01 -16.75 24.37
CA SER A 452 -21.12 -16.10 23.68
C SER A 452 -20.76 -14.68 23.28
N PHE A 453 -21.39 -14.12 22.25
CA PHE A 453 -21.25 -12.70 21.90
C PHE A 453 -21.63 -11.76 23.05
N SER A 454 -22.64 -12.13 23.85
CA SER A 454 -23.07 -11.32 25.00
C SER A 454 -22.04 -11.25 26.12
N ASP A 455 -21.18 -12.27 26.24
CA ASP A 455 -20.17 -12.33 27.31
C ASP A 455 -18.81 -11.77 26.89
N ARG A 456 -18.54 -11.66 25.59
CA ARG A 456 -17.27 -11.20 25.02
C ARG A 456 -16.75 -9.90 25.68
N ASP A 457 -17.61 -8.88 25.73
CA ASP A 457 -17.24 -7.58 26.30
C ASP A 457 -16.93 -7.66 27.80
N ASN A 458 -17.56 -8.58 28.52
CA ASN A 458 -17.29 -8.76 29.95
C ASN A 458 -15.92 -9.40 30.19
N LEU A 459 -15.48 -10.30 29.32
CA LEU A 459 -14.15 -10.89 29.39
C LEU A 459 -13.07 -9.83 29.21
N PHE A 460 -13.23 -8.94 28.24
CA PHE A 460 -12.28 -7.86 28.00
C PHE A 460 -12.29 -6.79 29.09
N LYS A 461 -13.41 -6.60 29.81
CA LYS A 461 -13.46 -5.68 30.97
C LYS A 461 -12.50 -6.07 32.08
N ILE A 462 -12.25 -7.37 32.30
CA ILE A 462 -11.28 -7.82 33.30
C ILE A 462 -9.90 -7.23 33.00
N SER A 463 -9.48 -7.24 31.73
CA SER A 463 -8.19 -6.68 31.30
C SER A 463 -8.19 -5.16 31.17
N ASN A 464 -9.34 -4.54 30.85
CA ASN A 464 -9.45 -3.10 30.67
C ASN A 464 -9.30 -2.30 32.00
N ASN A 465 -9.43 -2.95 33.13
CA ASN A 465 -9.14 -2.34 34.43
C ASN A 465 -7.67 -1.96 34.62
N LEU A 466 -6.77 -2.48 33.79
CA LEU A 466 -5.36 -2.04 33.71
C LEU A 466 -5.17 -0.63 33.12
N GLN A 467 -6.19 -0.07 32.44
CA GLN A 467 -6.04 1.19 31.71
C GLN A 467 -5.79 2.42 32.60
N SER A 468 -6.11 2.38 33.87
CA SER A 468 -5.94 3.53 34.77
C SER A 468 -4.94 3.26 35.90
N GLY A 469 -3.77 3.91 35.82
CA GLY A 469 -2.82 4.01 36.92
C GLY A 469 -1.68 2.99 36.96
N TYR A 470 -1.84 1.81 36.38
CA TYR A 470 -0.81 0.75 36.46
C TYR A 470 0.47 1.05 35.64
N PHE A 471 0.30 1.73 34.50
CA PHE A 471 1.39 2.01 33.59
C PHE A 471 1.77 3.49 33.48
N ASP A 472 1.12 4.40 34.23
CA ASP A 472 1.23 5.84 33.97
C ASP A 472 2.66 6.37 34.01
N ALA A 473 3.48 5.95 34.95
CA ALA A 473 4.84 6.44 35.09
C ALA A 473 5.74 5.99 33.89
N ASP A 474 5.57 4.75 33.46
CA ASP A 474 6.36 4.18 32.36
C ASP A 474 5.86 4.71 31.02
N ALA A 475 4.55 4.87 30.88
CA ALA A 475 3.92 5.47 29.72
C ALA A 475 4.32 6.95 29.54
N GLU A 476 4.49 7.71 30.64
CA GLU A 476 5.01 9.09 30.57
C GLU A 476 6.41 9.18 29.98
N ILE A 477 7.30 8.27 30.37
CA ILE A 477 8.66 8.22 29.84
C ILE A 477 8.63 7.93 28.34
N VAL A 478 7.88 6.89 27.93
CA VAL A 478 7.75 6.52 26.53
C VAL A 478 7.10 7.63 25.71
N ALA A 479 6.01 8.23 26.23
CA ALA A 479 5.30 9.32 25.54
C ALA A 479 6.20 10.54 25.28
N ALA A 480 7.00 10.94 26.27
CA ALA A 480 7.95 12.04 26.09
C ALA A 480 8.96 11.77 24.96
N ASN A 481 9.54 10.57 24.97
CA ASN A 481 10.52 10.16 23.97
C ASN A 481 9.88 9.98 22.56
N VAL A 482 8.67 9.42 22.50
CA VAL A 482 7.92 9.30 21.24
C VAL A 482 7.56 10.66 20.68
N ALA A 483 7.14 11.62 21.53
CA ALA A 483 6.85 12.99 21.09
C ALA A 483 8.08 13.65 20.43
N GLU A 484 9.26 13.45 21.02
CA GLU A 484 10.52 13.95 20.44
C GLU A 484 10.87 13.24 19.13
N LEU A 485 10.68 11.91 19.06
CA LEU A 485 10.91 11.14 17.85
C LEU A 485 9.97 11.57 16.71
N ILE A 486 8.68 11.80 17.00
CA ILE A 486 7.70 12.31 16.03
C ILE A 486 8.17 13.65 15.47
N LYS A 487 8.55 14.59 16.32
CA LYS A 487 9.03 15.93 15.88
C LYS A 487 10.25 15.86 14.97
N LYS A 488 11.10 14.87 15.15
CA LYS A 488 12.34 14.72 14.35
C LYS A 488 12.13 13.92 13.06
N SER A 489 11.18 13.00 13.03
CA SER A 489 11.08 11.98 11.98
C SER A 489 9.83 12.09 11.13
N VAL A 490 8.77 12.71 11.63
CA VAL A 490 7.54 12.94 10.88
C VAL A 490 7.61 14.32 10.21
N PRO A 491 7.27 14.45 8.92
CA PRO A 491 7.23 15.74 8.25
C PRO A 491 6.33 16.75 8.97
N GLU A 492 6.78 18.00 9.08
CA GLU A 492 6.09 19.06 9.84
C GLU A 492 4.62 19.25 9.42
N TYR A 493 4.32 19.12 8.13
CA TYR A 493 2.96 19.25 7.61
C TYR A 493 2.01 18.11 8.07
N LEU A 494 2.53 17.02 8.65
CA LEU A 494 1.78 15.93 9.28
C LEU A 494 1.65 16.10 10.80
N HIS A 495 2.38 17.00 11.43
CA HIS A 495 2.28 17.22 12.89
C HIS A 495 0.89 17.69 13.33
N GLY A 496 0.14 18.36 12.45
CA GLY A 496 -1.26 18.73 12.65
C GLY A 496 -2.25 17.57 12.54
N GLU A 497 -1.79 16.36 12.29
CA GLU A 497 -2.62 15.17 12.10
C GLU A 497 -2.30 14.11 13.16
N TRP A 498 -2.83 14.32 14.36
CA TRP A 498 -2.59 13.48 15.53
C TRP A 498 -2.65 11.98 15.24
N LYS A 499 -3.71 11.50 14.56
CA LYS A 499 -3.88 10.07 14.27
C LYS A 499 -2.79 9.46 13.38
N LEU A 500 -2.13 10.28 12.57
CA LEU A 500 -0.96 9.82 11.81
C LEU A 500 0.29 9.82 12.69
N ALA A 501 0.45 10.84 13.52
CA ALA A 501 1.60 10.96 14.42
C ALA A 501 1.62 9.88 15.51
N ASN A 502 0.46 9.42 15.99
CA ASN A 502 0.38 8.41 17.05
C ASN A 502 0.81 7.00 16.60
N THR A 503 1.07 6.79 15.29
CA THR A 503 1.57 5.52 14.79
C THR A 503 2.79 5.03 15.57
N LEU A 504 3.71 5.93 15.89
CA LEU A 504 4.92 5.60 16.65
C LEU A 504 4.62 5.26 18.14
N ALA A 505 3.46 5.67 18.65
CA ALA A 505 2.98 5.29 19.98
C ALA A 505 2.46 3.85 20.03
N ASN A 506 2.04 3.31 18.89
CA ASN A 506 1.48 1.96 18.75
C ASN A 506 2.46 0.98 18.11
N MET A 507 3.76 1.26 18.18
CA MET A 507 4.80 0.35 17.71
C MET A 507 4.76 -0.97 18.48
N PRO A 508 5.33 -2.05 17.97
CA PRO A 508 5.00 -3.46 18.24
C PRO A 508 5.30 -3.92 19.69
N ILE A 509 4.55 -3.37 20.63
CA ILE A 509 4.68 -3.82 22.03
C ILE A 509 4.17 -5.24 22.21
N LEU A 510 3.12 -5.65 21.48
CA LEU A 510 2.56 -6.99 21.59
C LEU A 510 3.59 -8.07 21.30
N ASP A 511 4.31 -7.93 20.18
CA ASP A 511 5.38 -8.87 19.78
C ASP A 511 6.43 -9.03 20.89
N ALA A 512 6.89 -7.89 21.40
CA ALA A 512 7.94 -7.86 22.40
C ALA A 512 7.47 -8.42 23.76
N VAL A 513 6.23 -8.10 24.16
CA VAL A 513 5.63 -8.63 25.40
C VAL A 513 5.46 -10.13 25.32
N VAL A 514 4.93 -10.65 24.22
CA VAL A 514 4.75 -12.10 24.03
C VAL A 514 6.09 -12.83 24.10
N GLU A 515 7.13 -12.33 23.45
CA GLU A 515 8.47 -12.92 23.49
C GLU A 515 8.98 -13.03 24.94
N VAL A 516 8.93 -11.95 25.71
CA VAL A 516 9.38 -11.95 27.11
C VAL A 516 8.50 -12.84 27.99
N LEU A 517 7.18 -12.88 27.79
CA LEU A 517 6.30 -13.75 28.57
C LEU A 517 6.55 -15.24 28.27
N ILE A 518 6.93 -15.59 27.04
CA ILE A 518 7.37 -16.95 26.70
C ILE A 518 8.72 -17.27 27.38
N GLU A 519 9.69 -16.35 27.34
CA GLU A 519 10.98 -16.52 28.02
C GLU A 519 10.84 -16.69 29.53
N LYS A 520 9.89 -16.00 30.14
CA LYS A 520 9.55 -16.13 31.57
C LYS A 520 8.74 -17.40 31.89
N GLY A 521 8.31 -18.16 30.89
CA GLY A 521 7.48 -19.37 31.06
C GLY A 521 6.04 -19.09 31.48
N ILE A 522 5.56 -17.87 31.28
CA ILE A 522 4.17 -17.46 31.56
C ILE A 522 3.25 -17.86 30.43
N LEU A 523 3.69 -17.62 29.19
CA LEU A 523 3.03 -18.11 27.97
C LEU A 523 3.75 -19.36 27.46
N THR A 524 2.99 -20.39 27.15
CA THR A 524 3.51 -21.59 26.47
C THR A 524 3.03 -21.57 25.01
N PRO A 525 3.93 -21.48 24.02
CA PRO A 525 3.58 -21.53 22.62
C PRO A 525 3.16 -22.95 22.19
N PRO A 526 2.44 -23.12 21.07
CA PRO A 526 2.07 -24.43 20.56
C PRO A 526 3.31 -25.24 20.14
N GLU A 527 3.32 -26.53 20.48
CA GLU A 527 4.47 -27.43 20.26
C GLU A 527 4.88 -27.51 18.77
N ASN A 528 3.91 -27.53 17.86
CA ASN A 528 4.13 -27.69 16.42
C ASN A 528 4.06 -26.38 15.64
N GLY A 529 4.07 -25.25 16.33
CA GLY A 529 3.99 -23.93 15.71
C GLY A 529 2.59 -23.54 15.20
N ILE A 530 1.59 -24.40 15.36
CA ILE A 530 0.18 -24.15 15.07
C ILE A 530 -0.62 -24.69 16.26
N GLY A 531 -1.59 -23.92 16.77
CA GLY A 531 -2.37 -24.35 17.92
C GLY A 531 -3.62 -23.49 18.15
N ALA A 532 -4.36 -23.81 19.20
CA ALA A 532 -5.46 -23.00 19.69
C ALA A 532 -4.98 -21.73 20.42
N GLU A 533 -3.70 -21.67 20.72
CA GLU A 533 -3.03 -20.51 21.31
C GLU A 533 -3.16 -19.30 20.38
N GLY A 534 -3.69 -18.20 20.91
CA GLY A 534 -3.93 -17.01 20.10
C GLY A 534 -5.19 -17.04 19.20
N CYS A 535 -6.00 -18.10 19.27
CA CYS A 535 -7.28 -18.22 18.58
C CYS A 535 -8.43 -18.27 19.58
N TRP A 536 -9.54 -17.59 19.30
CA TRP A 536 -10.79 -17.72 20.06
C TRP A 536 -12.01 -17.44 19.18
N MET A 537 -13.14 -17.92 19.61
CA MET A 537 -14.40 -17.74 18.89
C MET A 537 -15.45 -17.10 19.79
N SER A 538 -16.24 -16.19 19.21
CA SER A 538 -17.48 -15.71 19.78
C SER A 538 -18.64 -16.22 18.94
N VAL A 539 -19.68 -16.78 19.60
CA VAL A 539 -20.79 -17.43 18.89
C VAL A 539 -22.15 -16.88 19.35
N MET A 540 -23.11 -16.87 18.42
CA MET A 540 -24.52 -16.55 18.66
C MET A 540 -25.37 -17.68 18.08
N LYS A 541 -26.26 -18.26 18.91
CA LYS A 541 -27.25 -19.27 18.46
C LYS A 541 -28.41 -18.65 17.69
#